data_2e432ccae5249cc2a9da977f15fc9be0
#
_entry.id   2e432ccae5249cc2a9da977f15fc9be0
#
_cell.length_a   1.000
_cell.length_b   1.000
_cell.length_c   1.000
_cell.angle_alpha   90.00
_cell.angle_beta   90.00
_cell.angle_gamma   90.00
#
_symmetry.space_group_name_H-M   'P 1'
#
loop_
_entity.id
_entity.type
_entity.pdbx_description
1 polymer ?
#
loop_
_entity_poly.entity_id
_entity_poly.type
_entity_poly.pdbx_seq_one_letter_code
_entity_poly.pdbx_strand_id
1 'polypeptide(L)'
;SQLDNVRGKRFWSGNTPEAPSFPNQYYPAHGVIAKENGVETLTVYFFCETFDNGADIYVRTKFTEGKPYEFELTTYTTEESDELNRFILTATMGNKARLRTLHLADGKTKEAGQLWPSYKDSNFTEHNHTPVAEMIKDKNGGVWFIASPDEKDPTKAVYAEDTHTHWKYTGKKATQYWYCSNPSNELEGVVNGRYTYWASKSPIPGGIAYENFELTEPFQSGQSYSFGITP
;
A
#
# COMPACT_ATOMS: atom_id res chain seq x y z
N SER A 1 -5.30 7.10 2.37
CA SER A 1 -3.90 6.84 2.70
C SER A 1 -3.35 7.97 3.55
N GLN A 2 -2.51 7.65 4.49
CA GLN A 2 -1.76 8.63 5.27
C GLN A 2 -0.38 8.78 4.64
N LEU A 3 0.05 10.01 4.41
CA LEU A 3 1.40 10.33 3.96
C LEU A 3 2.31 10.69 5.15
N ASP A 4 1.83 10.54 6.36
CA ASP A 4 2.52 10.92 7.57
C ASP A 4 3.03 9.70 8.36
N ASN A 5 4.13 9.89 9.05
CA ASN A 5 4.60 8.99 10.10
C ASN A 5 4.18 9.47 11.49
N VAL A 6 3.52 10.63 11.59
CA VAL A 6 3.07 11.27 12.82
C VAL A 6 1.60 11.61 12.70
N ARG A 7 0.80 11.23 13.68
CA ARG A 7 -0.63 11.53 13.71
C ARG A 7 -0.87 13.03 13.58
N GLY A 8 -1.79 13.38 12.69
CA GLY A 8 -2.29 14.73 12.55
C GLY A 8 -1.51 15.63 11.60
N LYS A 9 -0.50 15.11 10.92
CA LYS A 9 0.13 15.88 9.83
C LYS A 9 -0.86 16.10 8.69
N ARG A 10 -0.87 17.31 8.18
CA ARG A 10 -1.73 17.70 7.05
C ARG A 10 -1.05 17.36 5.74
N PHE A 11 -1.84 17.13 4.71
CA PHE A 11 -1.38 17.00 3.34
C PHE A 11 -2.33 17.73 2.39
N TRP A 12 -1.84 18.06 1.21
CA TRP A 12 -2.61 18.73 0.15
C TRP A 12 -2.16 18.22 -1.22
N SER A 13 -2.97 18.47 -2.24
CA SER A 13 -2.67 18.08 -3.61
C SER A 13 -2.35 19.27 -4.49
N GLY A 14 -1.59 19.05 -5.54
CA GLY A 14 -1.21 20.04 -6.54
C GLY A 14 -1.04 19.44 -7.93
N ASN A 15 -0.91 20.32 -8.93
CA ASN A 15 -0.79 19.95 -10.34
C ASN A 15 0.67 19.88 -10.82
N THR A 16 1.58 20.44 -10.07
CA THR A 16 3.00 20.52 -10.39
C THR A 16 3.83 20.01 -9.24
N PRO A 17 5.13 19.69 -9.44
CA PRO A 17 6.03 19.33 -8.36
C PRO A 17 6.39 20.49 -7.43
N GLU A 18 5.96 21.72 -7.76
CA GLU A 18 6.18 22.90 -6.94
C GLU A 18 5.14 22.94 -5.83
N ALA A 19 5.57 22.94 -4.59
CA ALA A 19 4.68 23.06 -3.45
C ALA A 19 3.89 24.36 -3.53
N PRO A 20 2.55 24.33 -3.47
CA PRO A 20 1.79 25.55 -3.38
C PRO A 20 2.17 26.27 -2.10
N SER A 21 2.27 27.60 -2.15
CA SER A 21 2.54 28.39 -0.95
C SER A 21 1.46 28.11 0.10
N PHE A 22 1.90 27.46 1.18
CA PHE A 22 1.05 27.24 2.33
C PHE A 22 0.70 28.57 2.99
N PRO A 23 -0.51 28.88 3.37
CA PRO A 23 -1.27 28.13 4.35
C PRO A 23 -2.81 28.22 4.20
N ASN A 24 -3.52 27.31 4.83
CA ASN A 24 -4.90 27.50 5.30
C ASN A 24 -6.04 27.42 4.30
N GLN A 25 -5.82 27.02 3.06
CA GLN A 25 -6.95 26.80 2.16
C GLN A 25 -6.96 25.36 1.67
N TYR A 26 -8.13 24.75 1.68
CA TYR A 26 -8.42 23.55 0.92
C TYR A 26 -8.14 23.85 -0.56
N TYR A 27 -7.03 23.39 -1.08
CA TYR A 27 -6.86 23.33 -2.52
C TYR A 27 -7.71 22.16 -3.03
N PRO A 28 -8.64 22.40 -3.94
CA PRO A 28 -9.34 21.31 -4.57
C PRO A 28 -8.32 20.38 -5.19
N ALA A 29 -8.51 19.07 -5.05
CA ALA A 29 -7.67 18.08 -5.69
C ALA A 29 -7.80 18.24 -7.21
N HIS A 30 -6.78 18.79 -7.83
CA HIS A 30 -6.68 18.89 -9.28
C HIS A 30 -5.66 17.90 -9.78
N GLY A 31 -5.98 17.19 -10.86
CA GLY A 31 -5.03 16.39 -11.59
C GLY A 31 -4.70 17.07 -12.92
N VAL A 32 -3.53 16.77 -13.47
CA VAL A 32 -3.15 17.13 -14.83
C VAL A 32 -3.35 15.93 -15.74
N ILE A 33 -4.18 16.11 -16.77
CA ILE A 33 -4.34 15.12 -17.84
C ILE A 33 -3.34 15.48 -18.95
N ALA A 34 -2.53 14.52 -19.36
CA ALA A 34 -1.55 14.66 -20.43
C ALA A 34 -1.49 13.38 -21.28
N LYS A 35 -0.87 13.47 -22.45
CA LYS A 35 -0.54 12.29 -23.26
C LYS A 35 0.96 12.03 -23.22
N GLU A 36 1.33 10.87 -22.67
CA GLU A 36 2.70 10.37 -22.62
C GLU A 36 2.82 9.19 -23.61
N ASN A 37 3.63 9.33 -24.64
CA ASN A 37 3.79 8.30 -25.69
C ASN A 37 2.48 7.83 -26.33
N GLY A 38 1.52 8.75 -26.48
CA GLY A 38 0.21 8.45 -27.08
C GLY A 38 -0.84 7.89 -26.12
N VAL A 39 -0.48 7.62 -24.87
CA VAL A 39 -1.36 7.11 -23.81
C VAL A 39 -1.76 8.26 -22.89
N GLU A 40 -3.03 8.36 -22.53
CA GLU A 40 -3.52 9.38 -21.61
C GLU A 40 -3.12 9.04 -20.16
N THR A 41 -2.68 10.04 -19.43
CA THR A 41 -2.30 9.93 -18.02
C THR A 41 -2.97 11.01 -17.19
N LEU A 42 -3.31 10.69 -15.95
CA LEU A 42 -3.73 11.65 -14.92
C LEU A 42 -2.67 11.66 -13.83
N THR A 43 -2.05 12.82 -13.61
CA THR A 43 -1.01 12.99 -12.58
C THR A 43 -1.49 13.96 -11.49
N VAL A 44 -1.28 13.57 -10.23
CA VAL A 44 -1.56 14.40 -9.05
C VAL A 44 -0.34 14.38 -8.14
N TYR A 45 0.05 15.54 -7.61
CA TYR A 45 1.10 15.66 -6.60
C TYR A 45 0.47 15.81 -5.22
N PHE A 46 0.98 15.07 -4.24
CA PHE A 46 0.58 15.15 -2.84
C PHE A 46 1.76 15.64 -2.01
N PHE A 47 1.54 16.69 -1.26
CA PHE A 47 2.52 17.32 -0.36
C PHE A 47 2.11 17.04 1.08
N CYS A 48 3.08 16.88 1.95
CA CYS A 48 2.90 16.76 3.39
C CYS A 48 3.51 17.96 4.12
N GLU A 49 3.00 18.26 5.31
CA GLU A 49 3.76 19.06 6.27
C GLU A 49 5.07 18.34 6.62
N THR A 50 6.13 19.10 6.83
CA THR A 50 7.42 18.57 7.29
C THR A 50 7.22 17.69 8.53
N PHE A 51 7.77 16.50 8.50
CA PHE A 51 7.69 15.56 9.60
C PHE A 51 8.56 16.00 10.79
N ASP A 52 8.28 15.46 11.98
CA ASP A 52 9.03 15.83 13.19
C ASP A 52 10.50 15.42 13.16
N ASN A 53 10.86 14.51 12.26
CA ASN A 53 12.24 14.10 11.99
C ASN A 53 12.90 14.92 10.88
N GLY A 54 12.30 16.04 10.46
CA GLY A 54 12.84 16.91 9.42
C GLY A 54 12.61 16.42 7.99
N ALA A 55 11.95 15.28 7.78
CA ALA A 55 11.60 14.82 6.45
C ALA A 55 10.57 15.76 5.80
N ASP A 56 10.89 16.27 4.61
CA ASP A 56 9.99 17.08 3.80
C ASP A 56 9.84 16.40 2.45
N ILE A 57 8.64 15.83 2.20
CA ILE A 57 8.39 14.95 1.07
C ILE A 57 7.15 15.35 0.27
N TYR A 58 7.16 14.98 -0.99
CA TYR A 58 5.95 14.93 -1.80
C TYR A 58 5.91 13.65 -2.65
N VAL A 59 4.71 13.28 -3.07
CA VAL A 59 4.47 12.06 -3.85
C VAL A 59 3.74 12.41 -5.14
N ARG A 60 4.27 12.01 -6.27
CA ARG A 60 3.56 12.01 -7.54
C ARG A 60 2.76 10.73 -7.64
N THR A 61 1.45 10.84 -7.84
CA THR A 61 0.57 9.71 -8.15
C THR A 61 0.14 9.81 -9.61
N LYS A 62 0.35 8.75 -10.38
CA LYS A 62 0.01 8.69 -11.80
C LYS A 62 -0.93 7.52 -12.09
N PHE A 63 -2.05 7.84 -12.76
CA PHE A 63 -2.98 6.88 -13.33
C PHE A 63 -2.78 6.86 -14.85
N THR A 64 -2.84 5.68 -15.46
CA THR A 64 -2.56 5.50 -16.89
C THR A 64 -3.76 4.85 -17.57
N GLU A 65 -4.17 5.40 -18.71
CA GLU A 65 -5.20 4.82 -19.57
C GLU A 65 -4.89 3.35 -19.87
N GLY A 66 -5.93 2.49 -19.84
CA GLY A 66 -5.78 1.05 -20.03
C GLY A 66 -5.34 0.28 -18.76
N LYS A 67 -5.03 0.97 -17.65
CA LYS A 67 -4.68 0.37 -16.36
C LYS A 67 -5.65 0.77 -15.23
N PRO A 68 -6.94 0.40 -15.31
CA PRO A 68 -7.96 0.92 -14.38
C PRO A 68 -7.79 0.47 -12.93
N TYR A 69 -6.96 -0.54 -12.68
CA TYR A 69 -6.76 -1.14 -11.36
C TYR A 69 -5.34 -0.95 -10.81
N GLU A 70 -4.54 -0.10 -11.43
CA GLU A 70 -3.16 0.18 -11.03
C GLU A 70 -2.92 1.69 -11.00
N PHE A 71 -2.08 2.14 -10.05
CA PHE A 71 -1.50 3.47 -10.08
C PHE A 71 -0.03 3.42 -9.68
N GLU A 72 0.73 4.38 -10.18
CA GLU A 72 2.14 4.55 -9.86
C GLU A 72 2.31 5.65 -8.80
N LEU A 73 3.18 5.40 -7.84
CA LEU A 73 3.66 6.34 -6.85
C LEU A 73 5.14 6.61 -7.09
N THR A 74 5.53 7.88 -7.14
CA THR A 74 6.94 8.29 -7.14
C THR A 74 7.17 9.21 -5.96
N THR A 75 8.13 8.87 -5.12
CA THR A 75 8.44 9.62 -3.90
C THR A 75 9.60 10.57 -4.12
N TYR A 76 9.49 11.78 -3.60
CA TYR A 76 10.50 12.84 -3.71
C TYR A 76 10.71 13.50 -2.36
N THR A 77 11.94 13.99 -2.12
CA THR A 77 12.22 15.00 -1.10
C THR A 77 12.24 16.39 -1.71
N THR A 78 11.92 17.39 -0.92
CA THR A 78 12.23 18.79 -1.24
C THR A 78 13.70 19.09 -0.92
N GLU A 79 14.18 20.28 -1.32
CA GLU A 79 15.53 20.74 -1.00
C GLU A 79 15.71 21.04 0.51
N GLU A 80 14.61 21.23 1.22
CA GLU A 80 14.58 21.53 2.66
C GLU A 80 14.53 20.28 3.55
N SER A 81 14.40 19.09 2.94
CA SER A 81 14.28 17.83 3.69
C SER A 81 15.60 17.42 4.30
N ASP A 82 15.54 16.98 5.57
CA ASP A 82 16.63 16.20 6.15
C ASP A 82 16.84 14.89 5.37
N GLU A 83 18.02 14.30 5.50
CA GLU A 83 18.38 13.05 4.87
C GLU A 83 17.49 11.91 5.36
N LEU A 84 16.95 11.15 4.42
CA LEU A 84 16.08 10.00 4.70
C LEU A 84 16.85 8.69 4.51
N ASN A 85 16.94 7.92 5.56
CA ASN A 85 17.58 6.61 5.51
C ASN A 85 16.69 5.58 4.81
N ARG A 86 15.40 5.55 5.18
CA ARG A 86 14.45 4.54 4.74
C ARG A 86 13.03 5.09 4.72
N PHE A 87 12.17 4.50 3.92
CA PHE A 87 10.74 4.82 3.88
C PHE A 87 9.89 3.55 3.84
N ILE A 88 8.60 3.71 4.09
CA ILE A 88 7.61 2.64 3.99
C ILE A 88 6.42 3.15 3.16
N LEU A 89 6.03 2.39 2.14
CA LEU A 89 4.76 2.54 1.45
C LEU A 89 3.80 1.50 1.98
N THR A 90 2.67 1.93 2.53
CA THR A 90 1.71 1.04 3.18
C THR A 90 0.38 1.04 2.44
N ALA A 91 -0.09 -0.14 2.04
CA ALA A 91 -1.49 -0.39 1.74
C ALA A 91 -2.14 -1.03 2.97
N THR A 92 -3.15 -0.38 3.52
CA THR A 92 -3.85 -0.84 4.73
C THR A 92 -5.19 -1.50 4.40
N MET A 93 -5.82 -2.12 5.42
CA MET A 93 -7.13 -2.76 5.30
C MET A 93 -7.16 -4.02 4.42
N GLY A 94 -6.03 -4.68 4.26
CA GLY A 94 -5.95 -5.99 3.61
C GLY A 94 -6.81 -7.04 4.29
N ASN A 95 -7.05 -6.91 5.58
CA ASN A 95 -7.96 -7.76 6.35
C ASN A 95 -9.41 -7.67 5.85
N LYS A 96 -9.87 -6.51 5.38
CA LYS A 96 -11.21 -6.37 4.77
C LYS A 96 -11.32 -7.16 3.46
N ALA A 97 -10.27 -7.17 2.66
CA ALA A 97 -10.15 -7.99 1.47
C ALA A 97 -9.77 -9.46 1.80
N ARG A 98 -9.50 -9.75 3.06
CA ARG A 98 -9.15 -11.08 3.60
C ARG A 98 -7.91 -11.66 2.95
N LEU A 99 -6.92 -10.80 2.71
CA LEU A 99 -5.63 -11.22 2.18
C LEU A 99 -4.92 -12.12 3.19
N ARG A 100 -4.57 -13.32 2.79
CA ARG A 100 -3.96 -14.32 3.68
C ARG A 100 -2.77 -15.03 3.11
N THR A 101 -2.61 -15.01 1.79
CA THR A 101 -1.56 -15.72 1.09
C THR A 101 -0.61 -14.74 0.44
N LEU A 102 0.65 -14.69 0.85
CA LEU A 102 1.74 -14.09 0.09
C LEU A 102 2.23 -15.08 -0.95
N HIS A 103 2.42 -14.60 -2.18
CA HIS A 103 3.01 -15.35 -3.27
C HIS A 103 4.47 -14.95 -3.44
N LEU A 104 5.35 -15.94 -3.43
CA LEU A 104 6.80 -15.76 -3.47
C LEU A 104 7.40 -16.42 -4.71
N ALA A 105 8.70 -16.20 -4.91
CA ALA A 105 9.46 -16.87 -5.96
C ALA A 105 9.35 -18.40 -5.86
N ASP A 106 9.57 -19.09 -6.97
CA ASP A 106 9.54 -20.56 -7.07
C ASP A 106 8.22 -21.20 -6.65
N GLY A 107 7.11 -20.45 -6.72
CA GLY A 107 5.77 -20.92 -6.34
C GLY A 107 5.57 -21.13 -4.84
N LYS A 108 6.47 -20.62 -4.01
CA LYS A 108 6.32 -20.66 -2.55
C LYS A 108 5.23 -19.68 -2.09
N THR A 109 4.68 -19.96 -0.92
CA THR A 109 3.69 -19.08 -0.27
C THR A 109 3.99 -18.94 1.22
N LYS A 110 3.53 -17.82 1.80
CA LYS A 110 3.44 -17.62 3.25
C LYS A 110 1.99 -17.32 3.59
N GLU A 111 1.44 -18.09 4.51
CA GLU A 111 0.05 -17.93 4.95
C GLU A 111 -0.01 -17.16 6.26
N ALA A 112 -0.95 -16.22 6.39
CA ALA A 112 -1.13 -15.44 7.62
C ALA A 112 -1.32 -16.31 8.86
N GLY A 113 -2.08 -17.41 8.74
CA GLY A 113 -2.29 -18.37 9.82
C GLY A 113 -1.06 -19.19 10.19
N GLN A 114 -0.09 -19.33 9.26
CA GLN A 114 1.20 -19.98 9.53
C GLN A 114 2.20 -19.04 10.20
N LEU A 115 2.18 -17.76 9.78
CA LEU A 115 3.05 -16.74 10.37
C LEU A 115 2.66 -16.45 11.83
N TRP A 116 1.38 -16.43 12.11
CA TRP A 116 0.86 -16.10 13.45
C TRP A 116 -0.16 -17.13 13.91
N PRO A 117 0.26 -18.36 14.21
CA PRO A 117 -0.63 -19.43 14.59
C PRO A 117 -1.35 -19.08 15.90
N SER A 118 -2.67 -19.31 15.92
CA SER A 118 -3.51 -19.07 17.10
C SER A 118 -3.62 -17.60 17.57
N TYR A 119 -3.16 -16.63 16.77
CA TYR A 119 -3.33 -15.22 17.09
C TYR A 119 -4.82 -14.83 17.06
N LYS A 120 -5.31 -14.24 18.14
CA LYS A 120 -6.72 -13.86 18.33
C LYS A 120 -6.89 -12.47 18.93
N ASP A 121 -5.81 -11.66 18.95
CA ASP A 121 -5.88 -10.31 19.44
C ASP A 121 -6.44 -9.36 18.37
N SER A 122 -7.08 -8.28 18.80
CA SER A 122 -7.54 -7.19 17.93
C SER A 122 -6.44 -6.20 17.56
N ASN A 123 -5.29 -6.24 18.22
CA ASN A 123 -4.13 -5.44 17.89
C ASN A 123 -3.43 -5.99 16.64
N PHE A 124 -2.43 -5.25 16.16
CA PHE A 124 -1.56 -5.74 15.09
C PHE A 124 -0.60 -6.82 15.61
N THR A 125 -0.33 -7.80 14.75
CA THR A 125 0.77 -8.73 14.99
C THR A 125 2.12 -8.00 14.84
N GLU A 126 3.18 -8.68 15.22
CA GLU A 126 4.54 -8.30 14.80
C GLU A 126 4.64 -8.31 13.28
N HIS A 127 5.54 -7.48 12.73
CA HIS A 127 5.82 -7.45 11.31
C HIS A 127 6.57 -8.71 10.88
N ASN A 128 6.18 -9.25 9.73
CA ASN A 128 6.92 -10.27 9.01
C ASN A 128 7.57 -9.66 7.77
N HIS A 129 8.88 -9.82 7.65
CA HIS A 129 9.70 -9.29 6.56
C HIS A 129 9.94 -10.35 5.50
N THR A 130 9.84 -9.95 4.24
CA THR A 130 10.12 -10.77 3.07
C THR A 130 11.17 -10.04 2.22
N PRO A 131 12.42 -10.52 2.18
CA PRO A 131 13.47 -9.86 1.42
C PRO A 131 13.21 -9.95 -0.09
N VAL A 132 13.74 -8.99 -0.85
CA VAL A 132 13.62 -8.92 -2.30
C VAL A 132 14.03 -10.21 -3.02
N ALA A 133 14.96 -10.98 -2.44
CA ALA A 133 15.41 -12.26 -3.00
C ALA A 133 14.31 -13.34 -3.03
N GLU A 134 13.31 -13.23 -2.14
CA GLU A 134 12.17 -14.15 -2.09
C GLU A 134 10.97 -13.67 -2.95
N MET A 135 11.00 -12.47 -3.50
CA MET A 135 9.92 -11.92 -4.32
C MET A 135 9.93 -12.49 -5.74
N ILE A 136 8.77 -12.45 -6.38
CA ILE A 136 8.63 -12.84 -7.79
C ILE A 136 9.31 -11.80 -8.67
N LYS A 137 10.22 -12.24 -9.52
CA LYS A 137 10.97 -11.37 -10.45
C LYS A 137 10.37 -11.41 -11.84
N ASP A 138 10.35 -10.28 -12.51
CA ASP A 138 10.12 -10.24 -13.94
C ASP A 138 11.41 -10.45 -14.73
N LYS A 139 11.30 -10.53 -16.07
CA LYS A 139 12.44 -10.74 -16.97
C LYS A 139 13.45 -9.59 -17.00
N ASN A 140 13.10 -8.41 -16.51
CA ASN A 140 13.94 -7.22 -16.52
C ASN A 140 14.55 -6.91 -15.14
N GLY A 141 14.27 -7.76 -14.14
CA GLY A 141 14.77 -7.60 -12.77
C GLY A 141 13.84 -6.84 -11.84
N GLY A 142 12.71 -6.35 -12.33
CA GLY A 142 11.64 -5.81 -11.48
C GLY A 142 11.04 -6.89 -10.59
N VAL A 143 10.46 -6.50 -9.47
CA VAL A 143 9.91 -7.44 -8.49
C VAL A 143 8.46 -7.15 -8.18
N TRP A 144 7.74 -8.23 -7.90
CA TRP A 144 6.36 -8.23 -7.47
C TRP A 144 6.27 -8.75 -6.04
N PHE A 145 5.57 -8.00 -5.19
CA PHE A 145 5.13 -8.45 -3.87
C PHE A 145 3.63 -8.59 -3.91
N ILE A 146 3.10 -9.82 -3.78
CA ILE A 146 1.72 -10.16 -4.12
C ILE A 146 1.04 -10.83 -2.94
N ALA A 147 -0.19 -10.39 -2.63
CA ALA A 147 -1.04 -11.00 -1.62
C ALA A 147 -2.44 -11.28 -2.18
N SER A 148 -2.99 -12.45 -1.88
CA SER A 148 -4.33 -12.84 -2.30
C SER A 148 -5.19 -13.35 -1.15
N PRO A 149 -6.54 -13.33 -1.31
CA PRO A 149 -7.43 -14.09 -0.45
C PRO A 149 -7.26 -15.60 -0.65
N ASP A 150 -7.47 -16.35 0.40
CA ASP A 150 -7.50 -17.82 0.36
C ASP A 150 -8.90 -18.37 0.00
N GLU A 151 -9.96 -17.57 0.21
CA GLU A 151 -11.31 -18.01 -0.08
C GLU A 151 -11.60 -18.03 -1.59
N LYS A 152 -12.31 -19.07 -2.02
CA LYS A 152 -12.80 -19.17 -3.39
C LYS A 152 -13.85 -18.11 -3.71
N ASP A 153 -14.68 -17.76 -2.73
CA ASP A 153 -15.76 -16.79 -2.86
C ASP A 153 -15.91 -16.00 -1.55
N PRO A 154 -15.23 -14.85 -1.41
CA PRO A 154 -15.31 -14.04 -0.19
C PRO A 154 -16.72 -13.51 0.10
N THR A 155 -17.61 -13.44 -0.90
CA THR A 155 -18.98 -12.95 -0.72
C THR A 155 -19.84 -13.91 0.09
N LYS A 156 -19.46 -15.19 0.14
CA LYS A 156 -20.13 -16.23 0.94
C LYS A 156 -19.61 -16.32 2.38
N ALA A 157 -18.74 -15.42 2.77
CA ALA A 157 -18.22 -15.41 4.13
C ALA A 157 -19.32 -15.17 5.17
N VAL A 158 -19.30 -15.96 6.23
CA VAL A 158 -20.17 -15.77 7.38
C VAL A 158 -19.50 -14.79 8.33
N TYR A 159 -20.18 -13.69 8.61
CA TYR A 159 -19.73 -12.68 9.56
C TYR A 159 -20.49 -12.85 10.89
N ALA A 160 -19.87 -12.39 11.99
CA ALA A 160 -20.57 -12.30 13.27
C ALA A 160 -21.77 -11.32 13.17
N GLU A 161 -22.79 -11.53 13.99
CA GLU A 161 -24.04 -10.78 13.92
C GLU A 161 -23.85 -9.27 14.12
N ASP A 162 -22.90 -8.89 14.98
CA ASP A 162 -22.56 -7.50 15.31
C ASP A 162 -21.65 -6.79 14.26
N THR A 163 -21.27 -7.51 13.19
CA THR A 163 -20.42 -6.92 12.15
C THR A 163 -21.19 -5.87 11.35
N HIS A 164 -20.72 -4.62 11.38
CA HIS A 164 -21.31 -3.54 10.60
C HIS A 164 -21.33 -3.86 9.10
N THR A 165 -22.42 -3.52 8.42
CA THR A 165 -22.63 -3.85 6.99
C THR A 165 -21.50 -3.34 6.09
N HIS A 166 -20.97 -2.16 6.34
CA HIS A 166 -19.88 -1.58 5.54
C HIS A 166 -18.53 -2.29 5.72
N TRP A 167 -18.38 -3.14 6.72
CA TRP A 167 -17.20 -3.98 6.91
C TRP A 167 -17.34 -5.36 6.27
N LYS A 168 -18.55 -5.74 5.85
CA LYS A 168 -18.76 -7.01 5.17
C LYS A 168 -18.26 -6.91 3.74
N TYR A 169 -17.45 -7.86 3.32
CA TYR A 169 -16.98 -7.92 1.96
C TYR A 169 -18.13 -8.34 1.04
N THR A 170 -18.42 -7.53 0.04
CA THR A 170 -19.49 -7.77 -0.93
C THR A 170 -18.98 -7.81 -2.37
N GLY A 171 -17.70 -7.58 -2.58
CA GLY A 171 -17.07 -7.56 -3.89
C GLY A 171 -16.55 -8.93 -4.34
N LYS A 172 -15.89 -8.93 -5.48
CA LYS A 172 -15.19 -10.08 -6.02
C LYS A 172 -13.86 -10.30 -5.30
N LYS A 173 -13.35 -11.52 -5.36
CA LYS A 173 -11.98 -11.84 -4.95
C LYS A 173 -11.00 -10.96 -5.72
N ALA A 174 -10.09 -10.31 -5.02
CA ALA A 174 -9.07 -9.46 -5.63
C ALA A 174 -7.69 -9.75 -5.01
N THR A 175 -6.71 -9.96 -5.85
CA THR A 175 -5.30 -10.04 -5.48
C THR A 175 -4.72 -8.64 -5.48
N GLN A 176 -3.95 -8.28 -4.45
CA GLN A 176 -3.23 -7.01 -4.38
C GLN A 176 -1.75 -7.23 -4.65
N TYR A 177 -1.11 -6.24 -5.24
CA TYR A 177 0.32 -6.28 -5.48
C TYR A 177 0.97 -4.91 -5.34
N TRP A 178 2.23 -4.94 -4.94
CA TRP A 178 3.21 -3.92 -5.19
C TRP A 178 4.15 -4.38 -6.31
N TYR A 179 4.59 -3.45 -7.14
CA TYR A 179 5.61 -3.69 -8.14
C TYR A 179 6.68 -2.59 -8.07
N CYS A 180 7.95 -3.00 -8.11
CA CYS A 180 9.09 -2.12 -8.21
C CYS A 180 9.94 -2.54 -9.41
N SER A 181 10.12 -1.65 -10.40
CA SER A 181 10.86 -1.95 -11.62
C SER A 181 12.38 -1.94 -11.43
N ASN A 182 12.86 -1.20 -10.43
CA ASN A 182 14.28 -1.06 -10.12
C ASN A 182 14.53 -1.16 -8.61
N PRO A 183 14.32 -2.36 -8.02
CA PRO A 183 14.46 -2.55 -6.59
C PRO A 183 15.91 -2.47 -6.15
N SER A 184 16.17 -1.92 -4.97
CA SER A 184 17.45 -2.10 -4.30
C SER A 184 17.58 -3.54 -3.77
N ASN A 185 18.79 -3.95 -3.45
CA ASN A 185 19.02 -5.26 -2.81
C ASN A 185 18.47 -5.31 -1.36
N GLU A 186 18.12 -4.17 -0.80
CA GLU A 186 17.58 -4.02 0.55
C GLU A 186 16.06 -3.81 0.54
N LEU A 187 15.40 -3.95 -0.61
CA LEU A 187 13.93 -3.90 -0.68
C LEU A 187 13.35 -5.06 0.11
N GLU A 188 12.38 -4.76 0.94
CA GLU A 188 11.61 -5.74 1.69
C GLU A 188 10.12 -5.51 1.49
N GLY A 189 9.37 -6.60 1.34
CA GLY A 189 7.93 -6.63 1.56
C GLY A 189 7.66 -6.90 3.03
N VAL A 190 6.76 -6.12 3.62
CA VAL A 190 6.44 -6.22 5.04
C VAL A 190 4.94 -6.40 5.21
N VAL A 191 4.55 -7.30 6.07
CA VAL A 191 3.15 -7.51 6.44
C VAL A 191 3.01 -7.62 7.95
N ASN A 192 1.88 -7.14 8.45
CA ASN A 192 1.35 -7.53 9.75
C ASN A 192 -0.11 -7.95 9.59
N GLY A 193 -0.68 -8.52 10.61
CA GLY A 193 -2.04 -9.04 10.56
C GLY A 193 -2.90 -8.57 11.72
N ARG A 194 -4.20 -8.83 11.57
CA ARG A 194 -5.20 -8.67 12.64
C ARG A 194 -6.20 -9.80 12.59
N TYR A 195 -6.74 -10.14 13.75
CA TYR A 195 -7.79 -11.15 13.88
C TYR A 195 -9.19 -10.56 13.74
N THR A 196 -9.37 -9.28 14.05
CA THR A 196 -10.66 -8.58 14.02
C THR A 196 -10.61 -7.33 13.16
N TYR A 197 -11.75 -6.90 12.66
CA TYR A 197 -11.89 -5.56 12.06
C TYR A 197 -11.79 -4.51 13.17
N TRP A 198 -10.92 -3.52 12.96
CA TRP A 198 -10.64 -2.50 13.97
C TRP A 198 -11.88 -1.70 14.42
N ALA A 199 -12.91 -1.58 13.56
CA ALA A 199 -14.12 -0.80 13.84
C ALA A 199 -15.29 -1.64 14.39
N SER A 200 -15.25 -2.98 14.27
CA SER A 200 -16.35 -3.85 14.69
C SER A 200 -16.06 -4.70 15.91
N LYS A 201 -14.79 -4.90 16.23
CA LYS A 201 -14.32 -5.89 17.22
C LYS A 201 -14.73 -7.33 16.94
N SER A 202 -15.36 -7.57 15.78
CA SER A 202 -15.79 -8.91 15.37
C SER A 202 -14.64 -9.67 14.73
N PRO A 203 -14.52 -10.97 14.99
CA PRO A 203 -13.51 -11.80 14.32
C PRO A 203 -13.66 -11.75 12.80
N ILE A 204 -12.54 -11.74 12.12
CA ILE A 204 -12.52 -11.90 10.67
C ILE A 204 -12.90 -13.35 10.36
N PRO A 205 -13.91 -13.60 9.50
CA PRO A 205 -14.24 -14.95 9.09
C PRO A 205 -13.02 -15.68 8.53
N GLY A 206 -12.77 -16.91 9.01
CA GLY A 206 -11.57 -17.68 8.68
C GLY A 206 -10.32 -17.32 9.49
N GLY A 207 -10.38 -16.35 10.41
CA GLY A 207 -9.30 -16.00 11.32
C GLY A 207 -8.49 -14.79 10.90
N ILE A 208 -7.19 -14.80 11.21
CA ILE A 208 -6.27 -13.68 10.92
C ILE A 208 -6.09 -13.47 9.42
N ALA A 209 -5.96 -12.20 9.01
CA ALA A 209 -5.57 -11.79 7.66
C ALA A 209 -4.54 -10.66 7.74
N TYR A 210 -3.82 -10.41 6.65
CA TYR A 210 -2.93 -9.27 6.55
C TYR A 210 -3.72 -7.97 6.67
N GLU A 211 -3.27 -7.07 7.52
CA GLU A 211 -3.84 -5.72 7.65
C GLU A 211 -3.04 -4.72 6.83
N ASN A 212 -1.75 -4.64 7.10
CA ASN A 212 -0.81 -3.84 6.33
C ASN A 212 -0.04 -4.72 5.37
N PHE A 213 0.15 -4.18 4.17
CA PHE A 213 0.84 -4.79 3.05
C PHE A 213 1.76 -3.73 2.47
N GLU A 214 3.06 -3.83 2.74
CA GLU A 214 4.01 -2.74 2.68
C GLU A 214 5.23 -3.07 1.82
N LEU A 215 5.83 -2.04 1.23
CA LEU A 215 7.20 -2.07 0.73
C LEU A 215 8.07 -1.10 1.53
N THR A 216 9.29 -1.49 1.82
CA THR A 216 10.31 -0.64 2.45
C THR A 216 11.67 -0.89 1.82
N GLU A 217 12.43 0.17 1.59
CA GLU A 217 13.83 0.13 1.16
C GLU A 217 14.55 1.43 1.55
N PRO A 218 15.88 1.53 1.41
CA PRO A 218 16.58 2.80 1.50
C PRO A 218 15.93 3.85 0.59
N PHE A 219 15.71 5.05 1.12
CA PHE A 219 15.03 6.09 0.37
C PHE A 219 15.86 6.55 -0.83
N GLN A 220 15.22 6.64 -1.99
CA GLN A 220 15.78 7.25 -3.19
C GLN A 220 14.74 8.20 -3.78
N SER A 221 15.07 9.49 -3.83
CA SER A 221 14.20 10.50 -4.45
C SER A 221 14.02 10.19 -5.93
N GLY A 222 12.77 10.17 -6.40
CA GLY A 222 12.42 9.82 -7.78
C GLY A 222 12.20 8.31 -8.03
N GLN A 223 12.32 7.46 -7.03
CA GLN A 223 12.00 6.04 -7.17
C GLN A 223 10.48 5.82 -7.27
N SER A 224 10.08 4.97 -8.21
CA SER A 224 8.67 4.69 -8.51
C SER A 224 8.26 3.27 -8.12
N TYR A 225 7.02 3.16 -7.68
CA TYR A 225 6.35 1.91 -7.31
C TYR A 225 4.95 1.88 -7.88
N SER A 226 4.48 0.75 -8.36
CA SER A 226 3.08 0.57 -8.71
C SER A 226 2.36 -0.21 -7.62
N PHE A 227 1.15 0.23 -7.30
CA PHE A 227 0.20 -0.54 -6.51
C PHE A 227 -1.01 -0.88 -7.37
N GLY A 228 -1.45 -2.13 -7.31
CA GLY A 228 -2.59 -2.54 -8.08
C GLY A 228 -3.37 -3.70 -7.48
N ILE A 229 -4.53 -3.95 -8.11
CA ILE A 229 -5.38 -5.10 -7.81
C ILE A 229 -5.70 -5.83 -9.10
N THR A 230 -5.77 -7.17 -9.03
CA THR A 230 -6.33 -8.01 -10.10
C THR A 230 -7.66 -8.56 -9.63
N PRO A 231 -8.78 -8.27 -10.34
CA PRO A 231 -10.09 -8.80 -9.99
C PRO A 231 -10.18 -10.31 -10.08
#